data_f38e5f7cd4d49f47793194b0bc0305fb
#
_entry.id   f38e5f7cd4d49f47793194b0bc0305fb
#
_cell.length_a   1.000
_cell.length_b   1.000
_cell.length_c   1.000
_cell.angle_alpha   90.00
_cell.angle_beta   90.00
_cell.angle_gamma   90.00
#
_symmetry.space_group_name_H-M   'P 1'
#
loop_
_entity.id
_entity.type
_entity.pdbx_description
1 polymer ?
#
loop_
_entity_poly.entity_id
_entity_poly.type
_entity_poly.pdbx_seq_one_letter_code
_entity_poly.pdbx_strand_id
1 'polypeptide(L)'
;MSKIVFTLVMPVRWRDLDAFNHVNNASYLGYVEEARVTWLKSLSSDWSGGTAAPILAAVTMNYRKPANWPETVSVELFAERIGTKSLTLGHRIASATVDGVLYADGHAVMVWVDGAGHSVPLPASVRAICE
;
A
#
# COMPACT_ATOMS: atom_id res chain seq x y z
N MET A 1 -17.95 2.70 5.61
CA MET A 1 -16.96 1.60 5.62
C MET A 1 -16.09 1.69 4.39
N SER A 2 -14.78 1.63 4.56
CA SER A 2 -13.85 1.75 3.44
C SER A 2 -13.88 0.51 2.57
N LYS A 3 -13.78 0.73 1.27
CA LYS A 3 -13.82 -0.35 0.27
C LYS A 3 -12.43 -0.93 0.08
N ILE A 4 -12.29 -2.26 0.17
CA ILE A 4 -11.05 -2.94 -0.17
C ILE A 4 -10.88 -2.87 -1.69
N VAL A 5 -9.77 -2.30 -2.14
CA VAL A 5 -9.49 -2.16 -3.57
C VAL A 5 -8.48 -3.18 -4.07
N PHE A 6 -7.67 -3.74 -3.17
CA PHE A 6 -6.64 -4.70 -3.56
C PHE A 6 -6.14 -5.47 -2.36
N THR A 7 -5.75 -6.71 -2.58
CA THR A 7 -5.11 -7.55 -1.57
C THR A 7 -3.92 -8.24 -2.22
N LEU A 8 -2.76 -8.13 -1.58
CA LEU A 8 -1.55 -8.81 -2.01
C LEU A 8 -1.10 -9.77 -0.91
N VAL A 9 -0.95 -11.04 -1.25
CA VAL A 9 -0.42 -12.05 -0.33
C VAL A 9 1.04 -12.26 -0.70
N MET A 10 1.95 -12.15 0.29
CA MET A 10 3.38 -12.26 0.03
C MET A 10 4.11 -12.87 1.21
N PRO A 11 5.19 -13.63 0.96
CA PRO A 11 5.98 -14.20 2.05
C PRO A 11 6.86 -13.15 2.70
N VAL A 12 7.01 -13.25 4.02
CA VAL A 12 8.10 -12.58 4.73
C VAL A 12 9.39 -13.28 4.33
N ARG A 13 10.44 -12.52 4.03
CA ARG A 13 11.76 -13.08 3.70
C ARG A 13 12.65 -13.01 4.93
N TRP A 14 13.53 -14.00 5.05
CA TRP A 14 14.48 -13.99 6.18
C TRP A 14 15.25 -12.67 6.27
N ARG A 15 15.64 -12.10 5.15
CA ARG A 15 16.39 -10.82 5.11
C ARG A 15 15.55 -9.61 5.51
N ASP A 16 14.23 -9.76 5.67
CA ASP A 16 13.37 -8.68 6.15
C ASP A 16 13.47 -8.51 7.68
N LEU A 17 14.14 -9.43 8.35
CA LEU A 17 14.29 -9.41 9.81
C LEU A 17 15.39 -8.46 10.25
N ASP A 18 15.24 -7.93 11.47
CA ASP A 18 16.28 -7.13 12.13
C ASP A 18 17.02 -7.98 13.17
N ALA A 19 17.86 -7.31 13.98
CA ALA A 19 18.67 -7.96 15.01
C ALA A 19 17.84 -8.61 16.12
N PHE A 20 16.53 -8.30 16.21
CA PHE A 20 15.63 -8.86 17.20
C PHE A 20 14.84 -10.05 16.67
N ASN A 21 15.14 -10.52 15.46
CA ASN A 21 14.45 -11.61 14.78
C ASN A 21 12.98 -11.32 14.49
N HIS A 22 12.64 -10.05 14.33
CA HIS A 22 11.32 -9.61 13.91
C HIS A 22 11.44 -8.90 12.58
N VAL A 23 10.34 -8.86 11.82
CA VAL A 23 10.32 -8.05 10.60
C VAL A 23 10.70 -6.62 10.95
N ASN A 24 11.70 -6.09 10.25
CA ASN A 24 12.19 -4.73 10.44
C ASN A 24 11.06 -3.75 10.19
N ASN A 25 10.95 -2.71 11.02
CA ASN A 25 9.92 -1.68 10.88
C ASN A 25 9.88 -1.09 9.47
N ALA A 26 11.02 -0.89 8.84
CA ALA A 26 11.09 -0.37 7.46
C ALA A 26 10.55 -1.37 6.43
N SER A 27 10.61 -2.66 6.69
CA SER A 27 10.13 -3.68 5.77
C SER A 27 8.60 -3.64 5.62
N TYR A 28 7.87 -3.27 6.67
CA TYR A 28 6.42 -3.10 6.58
C TYR A 28 6.03 -2.02 5.56
N LEU A 29 6.81 -0.94 5.51
CA LEU A 29 6.60 0.11 4.51
C LEU A 29 6.83 -0.43 3.10
N GLY A 30 7.84 -1.28 2.93
CA GLY A 30 8.11 -1.94 1.66
C GLY A 30 6.96 -2.86 1.22
N TYR A 31 6.34 -3.57 2.15
CA TYR A 31 5.21 -4.45 1.85
C TYR A 31 4.02 -3.66 1.30
N VAL A 32 3.66 -2.55 1.95
CA VAL A 32 2.54 -1.75 1.47
C VAL A 32 2.88 -1.00 0.18
N GLU A 33 4.13 -0.62 -0.01
CA GLU A 33 4.58 -0.03 -1.28
C GLU A 33 4.42 -1.03 -2.42
N GLU A 34 4.85 -2.26 -2.22
CA GLU A 34 4.70 -3.30 -3.24
C GLU A 34 3.24 -3.55 -3.57
N ALA A 35 2.37 -3.55 -2.57
CA ALA A 35 0.93 -3.69 -2.78
C ALA A 35 0.38 -2.53 -3.62
N ARG A 36 0.77 -1.29 -3.30
CA ARG A 36 0.32 -0.11 -4.07
C ARG A 36 0.79 -0.18 -5.53
N VAL A 37 2.07 -0.50 -5.74
CA VAL A 37 2.63 -0.58 -7.09
C VAL A 37 1.97 -1.69 -7.91
N THR A 38 1.79 -2.85 -7.30
CA THR A 38 1.14 -3.99 -7.95
C THR A 38 -0.30 -3.65 -8.33
N TRP A 39 -1.03 -2.99 -7.42
CA TRP A 39 -2.39 -2.55 -7.67
C TRP A 39 -2.47 -1.55 -8.84
N LEU A 40 -1.64 -0.50 -8.80
CA LEU A 40 -1.63 0.54 -9.83
C LEU A 40 -1.27 -0.04 -11.19
N LYS A 41 -0.30 -0.94 -11.23
CA LYS A 41 0.10 -1.60 -12.47
C LYS A 41 -1.05 -2.43 -13.05
N SER A 42 -1.89 -3.02 -12.20
CA SER A 42 -3.04 -3.79 -12.65
C SER A 42 -4.15 -2.93 -13.28
N LEU A 43 -4.20 -1.64 -12.95
CA LEU A 43 -5.21 -0.72 -13.46
C LEU A 43 -4.85 -0.13 -14.82
N SER A 44 -3.54 0.07 -15.09
CA SER A 44 -3.06 0.68 -16.32
C SER A 44 -1.63 0.26 -16.57
N SER A 45 -1.33 -0.12 -17.82
CA SER A 45 0.04 -0.43 -18.22
C SER A 45 0.92 0.82 -18.31
N ASP A 46 0.32 2.01 -18.33
CA ASP A 46 1.01 3.27 -18.57
C ASP A 46 1.20 4.12 -17.31
N TRP A 47 0.90 3.57 -16.13
CA TRP A 47 0.93 4.34 -14.89
C TRP A 47 2.30 4.96 -14.59
N SER A 48 3.38 4.34 -15.06
CA SER A 48 4.74 4.82 -14.80
C SER A 48 5.33 5.63 -15.96
N GLY A 49 4.69 5.60 -17.11
CA GLY A 49 5.18 6.29 -18.31
C GLY A 49 4.17 7.23 -18.93
N GLY A 50 3.01 7.41 -18.31
CA GLY A 50 1.96 8.26 -18.82
C GLY A 50 2.15 9.73 -18.48
N THR A 51 1.09 10.52 -18.72
CA THR A 51 1.10 11.95 -18.46
C THR A 51 0.97 12.30 -16.97
N ALA A 52 0.61 11.33 -16.14
CA ALA A 52 0.46 11.52 -14.71
C ALA A 52 0.98 10.31 -13.97
N ALA A 53 1.61 10.54 -12.83
CA ALA A 53 2.14 9.48 -11.97
C ALA A 53 1.87 9.82 -10.50
N PRO A 54 1.63 8.80 -9.67
CA PRO A 54 1.43 9.03 -8.24
C PRO A 54 2.77 9.21 -7.52
N ILE A 55 2.78 10.12 -6.56
CA ILE A 55 3.88 10.22 -5.61
C ILE A 55 3.31 10.09 -4.20
N LEU A 56 4.10 9.50 -3.31
CA LEU A 56 3.73 9.36 -1.91
C LEU A 56 3.96 10.68 -1.20
N ALA A 57 2.90 11.27 -0.66
CA ALA A 57 2.97 12.54 0.07
C ALA A 57 3.10 12.33 1.58
N ALA A 58 2.47 11.28 2.11
CA ALA A 58 2.50 10.98 3.53
C ALA A 58 2.19 9.50 3.75
N VAL A 59 2.72 8.94 4.83
CA VAL A 59 2.43 7.57 5.21
C VAL A 59 2.45 7.46 6.73
N THR A 60 1.54 6.68 7.29
CA THR A 60 1.56 6.30 8.70
C THR A 60 1.57 4.79 8.81
N MET A 61 2.24 4.29 9.84
CA MET A 61 2.27 2.86 10.14
C MET A 61 2.19 2.68 11.65
N ASN A 62 1.19 1.93 12.09
CA ASN A 62 1.04 1.56 13.48
C ASN A 62 1.43 0.09 13.62
N TYR A 63 2.38 -0.20 14.47
CA TYR A 63 2.90 -1.54 14.69
C TYR A 63 2.13 -2.16 15.83
N ARG A 64 1.33 -3.19 15.53
CA ARG A 64 0.41 -3.82 16.49
C ARG A 64 1.01 -5.06 17.13
N LYS A 65 1.77 -5.85 16.35
CA LYS A 65 2.37 -7.10 16.80
C LYS A 65 3.58 -7.40 15.93
N PRO A 66 4.71 -7.88 16.51
CA PRO A 66 5.86 -8.26 15.69
C PRO A 66 5.53 -9.47 14.82
N ALA A 67 5.94 -9.41 13.56
CA ALA A 67 5.88 -10.55 12.67
C ALA A 67 7.22 -11.26 12.65
N ASN A 68 7.19 -12.58 12.54
CA ASN A 68 8.38 -13.43 12.53
C ASN A 68 8.55 -14.07 11.16
N TRP A 69 9.61 -14.81 11.00
CA TRP A 69 9.87 -15.62 9.83
C TRP A 69 10.00 -17.09 10.28
N PRO A 70 9.44 -18.06 9.55
CA PRO A 70 8.67 -17.90 8.31
C PRO A 70 7.23 -17.45 8.56
N GLU A 71 6.72 -16.64 7.67
CA GLU A 71 5.34 -16.15 7.71
C GLU A 71 4.93 -15.69 6.31
N THR A 72 3.64 -15.74 6.05
CA THR A 72 3.04 -15.14 4.85
C THR A 72 2.04 -14.09 5.32
N VAL A 73 2.14 -12.89 4.77
CA VAL A 73 1.27 -11.79 5.14
C VAL A 73 0.29 -11.48 4.02
N SER A 74 -0.87 -10.96 4.43
CA SER A 74 -1.88 -10.43 3.53
C SER A 74 -1.86 -8.92 3.72
N VAL A 75 -1.61 -8.19 2.62
CA VAL A 75 -1.60 -6.72 2.61
C VAL A 75 -2.86 -6.26 1.92
N GLU A 76 -3.74 -5.62 2.66
CA GLU A 76 -5.01 -5.10 2.14
C GLU A 76 -4.93 -3.58 1.98
N LEU A 77 -5.42 -3.09 0.84
CA LEU A 77 -5.53 -1.65 0.57
C LEU A 77 -7.00 -1.26 0.52
N PHE A 78 -7.33 -0.13 1.15
CA PHE A 78 -8.70 0.40 1.20
C PHE A 78 -8.73 1.80 0.63
N ALA A 79 -9.80 2.14 -0.09
CA ALA A 79 -10.05 3.53 -0.46
C ALA A 79 -10.70 4.24 0.73
N GLU A 80 -9.94 5.09 1.41
CA GLU A 80 -10.45 5.83 2.57
C GLU A 80 -10.99 7.20 2.19
N ARG A 81 -10.26 7.92 1.34
CA ARG A 81 -10.65 9.26 0.92
C ARG A 81 -10.22 9.51 -0.52
N ILE A 82 -11.15 9.96 -1.35
CA ILE A 82 -10.91 10.26 -2.75
C ILE A 82 -11.03 11.77 -2.93
N GLY A 83 -9.89 12.42 -3.18
CA GLY A 83 -9.87 13.86 -3.50
C GLY A 83 -9.87 14.06 -5.01
N THR A 84 -9.73 15.31 -5.44
CA THR A 84 -9.61 15.64 -6.87
C THR A 84 -8.27 15.18 -7.42
N LYS A 85 -7.18 15.44 -6.68
CA LYS A 85 -5.80 15.17 -7.10
C LYS A 85 -5.06 14.24 -6.14
N SER A 86 -5.73 13.77 -5.10
CA SER A 86 -5.13 12.93 -4.08
C SER A 86 -6.03 11.75 -3.73
N LEU A 87 -5.41 10.70 -3.22
CA LEU A 87 -6.08 9.50 -2.78
C LEU A 87 -5.45 9.07 -1.45
N THR A 88 -6.28 8.84 -0.44
CA THR A 88 -5.84 8.24 0.81
C THR A 88 -6.22 6.76 0.79
N LEU A 89 -5.20 5.91 0.82
CA LEU A 89 -5.37 4.47 0.92
C LEU A 89 -5.06 4.03 2.34
N GLY A 90 -6.03 3.39 2.99
CA GLY A 90 -5.74 2.65 4.20
C GLY A 90 -5.00 1.37 3.85
N HIS A 91 -4.16 0.89 4.76
CA HIS A 91 -3.48 -0.38 4.58
C HIS A 91 -3.49 -1.19 5.87
N ARG A 92 -3.51 -2.50 5.70
CA ARG A 92 -3.50 -3.46 6.80
C ARG A 92 -2.61 -4.63 6.43
N ILE A 93 -1.69 -4.98 7.32
CA ILE A 93 -0.81 -6.14 7.15
C ILE A 93 -1.19 -7.16 8.21
N ALA A 94 -1.73 -8.29 7.78
CA ALA A 94 -2.21 -9.33 8.67
C ALA A 94 -1.56 -10.67 8.31
N SER A 95 -1.65 -11.63 9.23
CA SER A 95 -1.21 -12.98 8.93
C SER A 95 -2.13 -13.61 7.89
N ALA A 96 -1.54 -14.24 6.87
CA ALA A 96 -2.29 -15.05 5.93
C ALA A 96 -2.40 -16.50 6.38
N THR A 97 -1.72 -16.88 7.48
CA THR A 97 -1.68 -18.25 7.98
C THR A 97 -2.47 -18.45 9.26
N VAL A 98 -2.68 -17.40 10.04
CA VAL A 98 -3.41 -17.45 11.32
C VAL A 98 -4.47 -16.35 11.32
N ASP A 99 -5.72 -16.72 11.43
CA ASP A 99 -6.84 -15.76 11.46
C ASP A 99 -6.75 -14.83 12.66
N GLY A 100 -7.13 -13.58 12.43
CA GLY A 100 -7.27 -12.60 13.49
C GLY A 100 -5.95 -11.97 13.95
N VAL A 101 -4.83 -12.28 13.34
CA VAL A 101 -3.53 -11.70 13.69
C VAL A 101 -3.23 -10.51 12.80
N LEU A 102 -3.27 -9.32 13.39
CA LEU A 102 -2.96 -8.05 12.73
C LEU A 102 -1.56 -7.60 13.15
N TYR A 103 -0.66 -7.43 12.20
CA TYR A 103 0.71 -7.00 12.47
C TYR A 103 0.85 -5.48 12.45
N ALA A 104 0.25 -4.82 11.46
CA ALA A 104 0.40 -3.38 11.31
C ALA A 104 -0.77 -2.81 10.51
N ASP A 105 -1.05 -1.52 10.69
CA ASP A 105 -2.04 -0.80 9.90
C ASP A 105 -1.65 0.68 9.80
N GLY A 106 -2.36 1.40 8.96
CA GLY A 106 -2.14 2.82 8.77
C GLY A 106 -2.75 3.29 7.46
N HIS A 107 -2.20 4.38 6.93
CA HIS A 107 -2.66 4.89 5.65
C HIS A 107 -1.56 5.66 4.93
N ALA A 108 -1.75 5.83 3.63
CA ALA A 108 -0.85 6.55 2.75
C ALA A 108 -1.64 7.56 1.92
N VAL A 109 -1.09 8.76 1.76
CA VAL A 109 -1.65 9.79 0.89
C VAL A 109 -0.81 9.84 -0.37
N MET A 110 -1.46 9.65 -1.51
CA MET A 110 -0.84 9.70 -2.83
C MET A 110 -1.38 10.89 -3.60
N VAL A 111 -0.48 11.61 -4.26
CA VAL A 111 -0.84 12.78 -5.09
C VAL A 111 -0.36 12.50 -6.51
N TRP A 112 -1.24 12.75 -7.49
CA TRP A 112 -0.88 12.58 -8.89
C TRP A 112 -0.26 13.89 -9.42
N VAL A 113 0.86 13.73 -10.13
CA VAL A 113 1.62 14.84 -10.69
C VAL A 113 1.92 14.58 -12.17
N ASP A 114 2.11 15.65 -12.95
CA ASP A 114 2.58 15.55 -14.32
C ASP A 114 4.11 15.51 -14.38
N GLY A 115 4.66 15.50 -15.59
CA GLY A 115 6.11 15.43 -15.79
C GLY A 115 6.86 16.67 -15.29
N ALA A 116 6.17 17.78 -15.06
CA ALA A 116 6.75 19.00 -14.51
C ALA A 116 6.59 19.12 -12.99
N GLY A 117 5.93 18.12 -12.37
CA GLY A 117 5.71 18.10 -10.93
C GLY A 117 4.47 18.85 -10.46
N HIS A 118 3.62 19.28 -11.37
CA HIS A 118 2.35 19.92 -11.00
C HIS A 118 1.30 18.89 -10.70
N SER A 119 0.47 19.14 -9.65
CA SER A 119 -0.59 18.20 -9.29
C SER A 119 -1.66 18.19 -10.38
N VAL A 120 -2.17 17.00 -10.68
CA VAL A 120 -3.20 16.76 -11.70
C VAL A 120 -4.29 15.87 -11.14
N PRO A 121 -5.49 15.85 -11.76
CA PRO A 121 -6.57 14.99 -11.30
C PRO A 121 -6.21 13.51 -11.33
N LEU A 122 -6.85 12.74 -10.45
CA LEU A 122 -6.70 11.28 -10.44
C LEU A 122 -7.10 10.70 -11.80
N PRO A 123 -6.37 9.67 -12.29
CA PRO A 123 -6.82 8.94 -13.47
C PRO A 123 -8.23 8.37 -13.29
N ALA A 124 -9.00 8.35 -14.37
CA ALA A 124 -10.36 7.84 -14.33
C ALA A 124 -10.43 6.38 -13.86
N SER A 125 -9.44 5.56 -14.23
CA SER A 125 -9.37 4.16 -13.82
C SER A 125 -9.22 4.01 -12.30
N VAL A 126 -8.41 4.87 -11.68
CA VAL A 126 -8.21 4.87 -10.23
C VAL A 126 -9.50 5.32 -9.54
N ARG A 127 -10.08 6.42 -10.00
CA ARG A 127 -11.31 6.95 -9.43
C ARG A 127 -12.45 5.95 -9.49
N ALA A 128 -12.61 5.27 -10.64
CA ALA A 128 -13.68 4.31 -10.84
C ALA A 128 -13.60 3.12 -9.86
N ILE A 129 -12.39 2.61 -9.61
CA ILE A 129 -12.25 1.45 -8.71
C ILE A 129 -12.42 1.85 -7.24
N CYS A 130 -12.12 3.09 -6.89
CA CYS A 130 -12.21 3.57 -5.51
C CYS A 130 -13.63 4.03 -5.14
N GLU A 131 -14.42 4.41 -6.12
CA GLU A 131 -15.83 4.78 -5.92
C GLU A 131 -16.70 3.51 -5.86
#